data_41afd7a69a98d85c32868839f038c245
#
_entry.id   41afd7a69a98d85c32868839f038c245
#
_cell.length_a   1.000
_cell.length_b   1.000
_cell.length_c   1.000
_cell.angle_alpha   90.00
_cell.angle_beta   90.00
_cell.angle_gamma   90.00
#
_symmetry.space_group_name_H-M   'P 1'
#
loop_
_entity.id
_entity.type
_entity.pdbx_description
1 polymer ?
#
loop_
_entity_poly.entity_id
_entity_poly.type
_entity_poly.pdbx_seq_one_letter_code
_entity_poly.pdbx_strand_id
1 'polypeptide(L)'
;MIAILAAGILSPFFVEVTPEVRSSYVSLGKLMEDRPMQITNVRGGYDAGDFGRFGVRNWDVSSLTDRRHDAHRHAFYHTEFGLTWQYDVKLSEDWTLRSDITRSWTMYRGFNRDYASSNRTYSWWQIEQELVNPYVVPFYRLRKCFHGNDYLYFKAGVRKKFTFLDDFYLTPSVYVDGGSSRNYRRVIGTRPDGEKWHSGVSSVTFRLELGWRVCENVSAFVFAEQYEVVGQAARHAIESSSYRCAHKDWTHGGIGLRLRF
;
A
#
# COMPACT_ATOMS: atom_id res chain seq x y z
N MET A 1 28.26 -8.94 -11.23
CA MET A 1 27.44 -8.88 -10.02
C MET A 1 28.22 -8.46 -8.77
N ILE A 2 29.44 -8.96 -8.54
CA ILE A 2 30.27 -8.60 -7.38
C ILE A 2 30.83 -7.16 -7.43
N ALA A 3 31.10 -6.60 -8.62
CA ALA A 3 31.58 -5.23 -8.78
C ALA A 3 30.56 -4.14 -8.41
N ILE A 4 29.26 -4.45 -8.47
CA ILE A 4 28.19 -3.52 -8.05
C ILE A 4 28.11 -3.40 -6.53
N LEU A 5 28.45 -4.45 -5.80
CA LEU A 5 28.46 -4.47 -4.33
C LEU A 5 29.61 -3.64 -3.72
N ALA A 6 30.74 -3.54 -4.39
CA ALA A 6 31.92 -2.79 -3.90
C ALA A 6 31.81 -1.27 -4.16
N ALA A 7 31.01 -0.84 -5.12
CA ALA A 7 30.80 0.58 -5.44
C ALA A 7 29.81 1.28 -4.48
N GLY A 8 29.13 0.54 -3.60
CA GLY A 8 28.05 1.03 -2.76
C GLY A 8 28.46 2.00 -1.64
N ILE A 9 29.74 2.15 -1.35
CA ILE A 9 30.18 2.95 -0.19
C ILE A 9 30.35 4.43 -0.53
N LEU A 10 30.42 4.81 -1.81
CA LEU A 10 30.60 6.21 -2.23
C LEU A 10 29.75 6.61 -3.46
N SER A 11 28.83 5.76 -3.89
CA SER A 11 27.97 6.09 -5.02
C SER A 11 26.75 6.90 -4.56
N PRO A 12 26.43 8.02 -5.20
CA PRO A 12 25.19 8.75 -4.97
C PRO A 12 23.95 7.96 -5.44
N PHE A 13 24.17 6.86 -6.17
CA PHE A 13 23.10 5.96 -6.59
C PHE A 13 22.81 4.91 -5.51
N PHE A 14 21.53 4.59 -5.36
CA PHE A 14 21.09 3.53 -4.47
C PHE A 14 20.03 2.65 -5.15
N VAL A 15 19.94 1.41 -4.69
CA VAL A 15 18.87 0.47 -5.03
C VAL A 15 18.33 -0.14 -3.75
N GLU A 16 17.01 -0.13 -3.60
CA GLU A 16 16.30 -0.76 -2.48
C GLU A 16 15.31 -1.78 -3.03
N VAL A 17 15.29 -2.98 -2.45
CA VAL A 17 14.34 -4.04 -2.80
C VAL A 17 13.61 -4.47 -1.52
N THR A 18 12.28 -4.45 -1.56
CA THR A 18 11.46 -4.86 -0.42
C THR A 18 10.45 -5.91 -0.87
N PRO A 19 10.81 -7.20 -0.85
CA PRO A 19 9.86 -8.29 -0.98
C PRO A 19 9.10 -8.48 0.34
N GLU A 20 7.80 -8.72 0.23
CA GLU A 20 6.89 -8.89 1.36
C GLU A 20 5.85 -9.96 1.03
N VAL A 21 5.56 -10.83 2.00
CA VAL A 21 4.43 -11.77 1.93
C VAL A 21 3.41 -11.38 2.98
N ARG A 22 2.16 -11.31 2.59
CA ARG A 22 1.01 -10.99 3.44
C ARG A 22 0.01 -12.15 3.46
N SER A 23 -0.65 -12.35 4.58
CA SER A 23 -1.75 -13.32 4.68
C SER A 23 -2.99 -12.92 3.86
N SER A 24 -3.14 -11.63 3.59
CA SER A 24 -4.23 -11.07 2.79
C SER A 24 -3.83 -9.70 2.22
N TYR A 25 -4.68 -9.13 1.35
CA TYR A 25 -4.43 -7.82 0.75
C TYR A 25 -5.58 -6.86 1.00
N VAL A 26 -5.29 -5.78 1.71
CA VAL A 26 -6.20 -4.65 1.95
C VAL A 26 -5.78 -3.47 1.10
N SER A 27 -6.68 -2.90 0.35
CA SER A 27 -6.47 -1.69 -0.46
C SER A 27 -7.72 -0.83 -0.46
N LEU A 28 -7.56 0.49 -0.48
CA LEU A 28 -8.67 1.45 -0.48
C LEU A 28 -9.62 1.33 0.72
N GLY A 29 -9.11 0.90 1.89
CA GLY A 29 -9.95 0.66 3.06
C GLY A 29 -10.90 -0.54 2.91
N LYS A 30 -10.50 -1.55 2.14
CA LYS A 30 -11.25 -2.77 1.89
C LYS A 30 -10.34 -3.97 1.76
N LEU A 31 -10.78 -5.13 2.28
CA LEU A 31 -10.15 -6.41 1.98
C LEU A 31 -10.39 -6.76 0.51
N MET A 32 -9.31 -6.81 -0.27
CA MET A 32 -9.36 -7.12 -1.70
C MET A 32 -9.12 -8.60 -1.99
N GLU A 33 -8.28 -9.24 -1.16
CA GLU A 33 -7.94 -10.65 -1.24
C GLU A 33 -7.74 -11.21 0.17
N ASP A 34 -8.40 -12.31 0.49
CA ASP A 34 -8.35 -13.01 1.77
C ASP A 34 -7.30 -14.14 1.82
N ARG A 35 -6.42 -14.20 0.83
CA ARG A 35 -5.38 -15.23 0.66
C ARG A 35 -4.00 -14.62 0.64
N PRO A 36 -2.96 -15.45 0.82
CA PRO A 36 -1.58 -14.99 0.78
C PRO A 36 -1.21 -14.30 -0.54
N MET A 37 -0.60 -13.14 -0.41
CA MET A 37 -0.16 -12.28 -1.50
C MET A 37 1.33 -11.94 -1.32
N GLN A 38 2.01 -11.81 -2.43
CA GLN A 38 3.34 -11.22 -2.48
C GLN A 38 3.24 -9.77 -2.93
N ILE A 39 4.00 -8.91 -2.28
CA ILE A 39 4.22 -7.53 -2.71
C ILE A 39 5.72 -7.34 -2.87
N THR A 40 6.13 -6.80 -3.99
CA THR A 40 7.54 -6.48 -4.23
C THR A 40 7.66 -5.01 -4.59
N ASN A 41 8.50 -4.30 -3.85
CA ASN A 41 8.89 -2.94 -4.17
C ASN A 41 10.37 -2.93 -4.58
N VAL A 42 10.65 -2.34 -5.72
CA VAL A 42 12.01 -2.07 -6.20
C VAL A 42 12.14 -0.57 -6.40
N ARG A 43 13.07 0.06 -5.71
CA ARG A 43 13.36 1.48 -5.80
C ARG A 43 14.80 1.68 -6.21
N GLY A 44 15.04 2.52 -7.21
CA GLY A 44 16.36 3.02 -7.57
C GLY A 44 16.36 4.53 -7.53
N GLY A 45 17.49 5.13 -7.21
CA GLY A 45 17.54 6.58 -7.14
C GLY A 45 18.95 7.15 -7.01
N TYR A 46 18.97 8.46 -6.87
CA TYR A 46 20.17 9.30 -6.79
C TYR A 46 20.04 10.25 -5.60
N ASP A 47 21.06 10.29 -4.77
CA ASP A 47 21.19 11.23 -3.65
C ASP A 47 22.04 12.42 -4.09
N ALA A 48 21.38 13.57 -4.29
CA ALA A 48 22.01 14.82 -4.73
C ALA A 48 22.46 15.70 -3.55
N GLY A 49 22.64 15.12 -2.36
CA GLY A 49 23.05 15.82 -1.16
C GLY A 49 22.01 16.89 -0.76
N ASP A 50 22.44 18.15 -0.73
CA ASP A 50 21.59 19.29 -0.32
C ASP A 50 20.39 19.54 -1.26
N PHE A 51 20.49 19.11 -2.52
CA PHE A 51 19.37 19.19 -3.48
C PHE A 51 18.31 18.10 -3.29
N GLY A 52 18.51 17.18 -2.34
CA GLY A 52 17.58 16.12 -2.01
C GLY A 52 17.84 14.82 -2.74
N ARG A 53 16.94 13.87 -2.54
CA ARG A 53 17.03 12.51 -3.09
C ARG A 53 15.93 12.28 -4.10
N PHE A 54 16.30 11.86 -5.30
CA PHE A 54 15.39 11.50 -6.39
C PHE A 54 15.33 9.97 -6.50
N GLY A 55 14.14 9.42 -6.75
CA GLY A 55 13.97 8.01 -6.94
C GLY A 55 12.81 7.63 -7.85
N VAL A 56 12.92 6.43 -8.41
CA VAL A 56 11.83 5.77 -9.11
C VAL A 56 11.59 4.43 -8.41
N ARG A 57 10.36 4.16 -8.06
CA ARG A 57 9.92 2.92 -7.42
C ARG A 57 8.92 2.20 -8.31
N ASN A 58 9.15 0.94 -8.54
CA ASN A 58 8.17 0.00 -9.04
C ASN A 58 7.60 -0.81 -7.88
N TRP A 59 6.30 -1.06 -7.88
CA TRP A 59 5.68 -1.99 -6.97
C TRP A 59 4.74 -2.92 -7.72
N ASP A 60 4.70 -4.15 -7.25
CA ASP A 60 3.95 -5.25 -7.81
C ASP A 60 3.24 -6.01 -6.70
N VAL A 61 2.00 -6.42 -6.98
CA VAL A 61 1.19 -7.25 -6.09
C VAL A 61 0.77 -8.50 -6.85
N SER A 62 1.10 -9.66 -6.32
CA SER A 62 0.83 -10.96 -6.96
C SER A 62 0.20 -11.94 -5.98
N SER A 63 -0.71 -12.78 -6.46
CA SER A 63 -1.27 -13.89 -5.69
C SER A 63 -0.26 -15.01 -5.54
N LEU A 64 -0.14 -15.58 -4.34
CA LEU A 64 0.70 -16.77 -4.08
C LEU A 64 -0.06 -18.09 -4.23
N THR A 65 -1.39 -18.06 -4.36
CA THR A 65 -2.22 -19.26 -4.40
C THR A 65 -3.14 -19.28 -5.61
N ASP A 66 -3.35 -20.47 -6.14
CA ASP A 66 -4.37 -20.71 -7.14
C ASP A 66 -5.77 -20.59 -6.55
N ARG A 67 -6.71 -20.01 -7.27
CA ARG A 67 -8.13 -20.12 -6.97
C ARG A 67 -8.69 -21.36 -7.65
N ARG A 68 -8.92 -22.41 -6.87
CA ARG A 68 -9.44 -23.70 -7.38
C ARG A 68 -10.76 -23.63 -8.16
N HIS A 69 -11.51 -22.54 -8.04
CA HIS A 69 -12.80 -22.35 -8.73
C HIS A 69 -12.74 -21.35 -9.89
N ASP A 70 -11.61 -20.71 -10.11
CA ASP A 70 -11.41 -19.76 -11.20
C ASP A 70 -10.37 -20.35 -12.16
N ALA A 71 -10.83 -20.96 -13.24
CA ALA A 71 -9.98 -21.64 -14.24
C ALA A 71 -8.87 -20.76 -14.89
N HIS A 72 -8.79 -19.49 -14.48
CA HIS A 72 -7.88 -18.49 -15.03
C HIS A 72 -6.98 -17.81 -14.01
N ARG A 73 -6.95 -18.26 -12.73
CA ARG A 73 -6.12 -17.66 -11.67
C ARG A 73 -5.10 -18.66 -11.15
N HIS A 74 -3.95 -18.60 -11.74
CA HIS A 74 -2.77 -19.32 -11.30
C HIS A 74 -1.99 -18.53 -10.24
N ALA A 75 -1.16 -19.21 -9.45
CA ALA A 75 -0.20 -18.57 -8.56
C ALA A 75 0.67 -17.56 -9.34
N PHE A 76 1.13 -16.52 -8.65
CA PHE A 76 1.91 -15.40 -9.22
C PHE A 76 1.16 -14.54 -10.25
N TYR A 77 -0.14 -14.54 -10.20
CA TYR A 77 -0.94 -13.67 -11.04
C TYR A 77 -0.83 -12.20 -10.55
N HIS A 78 -0.42 -11.29 -11.44
CA HIS A 78 -0.35 -9.87 -11.16
C HIS A 78 -1.74 -9.26 -10.96
N THR A 79 -1.93 -8.59 -9.85
CA THR A 79 -3.18 -7.88 -9.56
C THR A 79 -3.03 -6.38 -9.71
N GLU A 80 -1.90 -5.83 -9.28
CA GLU A 80 -1.60 -4.40 -9.37
C GLU A 80 -0.12 -4.19 -9.73
N PHE A 81 0.11 -3.15 -10.52
CA PHE A 81 1.43 -2.68 -10.91
C PHE A 81 1.46 -1.15 -10.81
N GLY A 82 2.53 -0.60 -10.29
CA GLY A 82 2.65 0.84 -10.13
C GLY A 82 4.07 1.35 -10.37
N LEU A 83 4.16 2.52 -11.00
CA LEU A 83 5.39 3.28 -11.15
C LEU A 83 5.26 4.57 -10.34
N THR A 84 6.21 4.81 -9.45
CA THR A 84 6.25 5.97 -8.55
C THR A 84 7.52 6.77 -8.82
N TRP A 85 7.36 8.07 -9.02
CA TRP A 85 8.45 9.05 -8.93
C TRP A 85 8.47 9.60 -7.52
N GLN A 86 9.65 9.65 -6.93
CA GLN A 86 9.86 10.05 -5.55
C GLN A 86 10.87 11.19 -5.48
N TYR A 87 10.57 12.16 -4.62
CA TYR A 87 11.46 13.25 -4.29
C TYR A 87 11.44 13.50 -2.79
N ASP A 88 12.62 13.36 -2.17
CA ASP A 88 12.83 13.66 -0.76
C ASP A 88 13.64 14.97 -0.69
N VAL A 89 13.07 16.01 -0.08
CA VAL A 89 13.75 17.30 0.15
C VAL A 89 13.97 17.53 1.65
N LYS A 90 15.20 17.83 2.01
CA LYS A 90 15.59 18.18 3.38
C LYS A 90 15.13 19.61 3.67
N LEU A 91 14.23 19.76 4.64
CA LEU A 91 13.73 21.08 5.07
C LEU A 91 14.59 21.69 6.18
N SER A 92 15.16 20.82 7.05
CA SER A 92 16.12 21.12 8.10
C SER A 92 16.90 19.87 8.47
N GLU A 93 17.76 19.93 9.50
CA GLU A 93 18.51 18.76 9.99
C GLU A 93 17.61 17.57 10.32
N ASP A 94 16.48 17.83 10.96
CA ASP A 94 15.57 16.79 11.47
C ASP A 94 14.34 16.57 10.58
N TRP A 95 14.09 17.42 9.58
CA TRP A 95 12.85 17.40 8.81
C TRP A 95 13.10 17.16 7.34
N THR A 96 12.49 16.12 6.81
CA THR A 96 12.51 15.80 5.38
C THR A 96 11.08 15.66 4.86
N LEU A 97 10.74 16.39 3.81
CA LEU A 97 9.51 16.19 3.07
C LEU A 97 9.76 15.16 1.98
N ARG A 98 9.06 14.03 2.06
CA ARG A 98 9.02 13.02 1.00
C ARG A 98 7.76 13.18 0.19
N SER A 99 7.88 13.22 -1.11
CA SER A 99 6.77 13.34 -2.05
C SER A 99 6.84 12.24 -3.10
N ASP A 100 5.76 11.49 -3.23
CA ASP A 100 5.60 10.41 -4.20
C ASP A 100 4.47 10.76 -5.17
N ILE A 101 4.70 10.61 -6.47
CA ILE A 101 3.68 10.65 -7.51
C ILE A 101 3.65 9.28 -8.17
N THR A 102 2.53 8.59 -8.09
CA THR A 102 2.37 7.23 -8.60
C THR A 102 1.38 7.18 -9.74
N ARG A 103 1.74 6.50 -10.81
CA ARG A 103 0.84 5.98 -11.82
C ARG A 103 0.69 4.48 -11.63
N SER A 104 -0.53 4.00 -11.52
CA SER A 104 -0.80 2.58 -11.29
C SER A 104 -1.82 2.02 -12.24
N TRP A 105 -1.71 0.71 -12.49
CA TRP A 105 -2.61 -0.08 -13.30
C TRP A 105 -3.04 -1.30 -12.50
N THR A 106 -4.34 -1.60 -12.49
CA THR A 106 -4.88 -2.85 -11.95
C THR A 106 -5.26 -3.73 -13.12
N MET A 107 -4.68 -4.91 -13.18
CA MET A 107 -4.97 -5.90 -14.20
C MET A 107 -5.89 -6.96 -13.62
N TYR A 108 -7.20 -6.79 -13.79
CA TYR A 108 -8.16 -7.85 -13.48
C TYR A 108 -8.31 -8.75 -14.71
N ARG A 109 -7.52 -9.80 -14.82
CA ARG A 109 -7.85 -10.91 -15.73
C ARG A 109 -8.59 -11.98 -14.91
N GLY A 110 -9.88 -12.19 -15.20
CA GLY A 110 -10.62 -13.36 -14.72
C GLY A 110 -11.46 -13.20 -13.43
N PHE A 111 -11.90 -12.01 -13.08
CA PHE A 111 -12.96 -11.82 -12.11
C PHE A 111 -14.33 -11.97 -12.76
N ASN A 112 -14.89 -13.15 -12.77
CA ASN A 112 -16.18 -13.49 -13.37
C ASN A 112 -16.23 -13.44 -14.91
N ARG A 113 -16.86 -14.42 -15.55
CA ARG A 113 -17.13 -14.40 -17.01
C ARG A 113 -17.86 -13.13 -17.44
N ASP A 114 -18.71 -12.57 -16.58
CA ASP A 114 -19.44 -11.31 -16.81
C ASP A 114 -18.55 -10.05 -16.73
N TYR A 115 -17.40 -10.11 -16.06
CA TYR A 115 -16.38 -9.05 -16.07
C TYR A 115 -15.28 -9.28 -17.12
N ALA A 116 -15.12 -10.50 -17.63
CA ALA A 116 -14.14 -10.84 -18.66
C ALA A 116 -14.45 -10.21 -20.02
N SER A 117 -15.68 -9.78 -20.26
CA SER A 117 -16.06 -9.02 -21.46
C SER A 117 -15.49 -7.58 -21.47
N SER A 118 -14.99 -7.10 -20.36
CA SER A 118 -14.30 -5.83 -20.27
C SER A 118 -12.84 -6.04 -19.85
N ASN A 119 -11.92 -5.99 -20.80
CA ASN A 119 -10.48 -5.77 -20.56
C ASN A 119 -10.25 -4.41 -19.90
N ARG A 120 -10.91 -4.13 -18.77
CA ARG A 120 -10.84 -2.84 -18.09
C ARG A 120 -9.61 -2.81 -17.23
N THR A 121 -8.52 -2.35 -17.80
CA THR A 121 -7.38 -1.86 -17.04
C THR A 121 -7.81 -0.59 -16.32
N TYR A 122 -8.00 -0.66 -15.02
CA TYR A 122 -8.20 0.53 -14.21
C TYR A 122 -6.86 1.22 -14.03
N SER A 123 -6.83 2.51 -14.25
CA SER A 123 -5.64 3.30 -13.99
C SER A 123 -5.96 4.48 -13.10
N TRP A 124 -5.04 4.82 -12.22
CA TRP A 124 -5.16 5.97 -11.34
C TRP A 124 -3.84 6.71 -11.15
N TRP A 125 -3.96 7.96 -10.76
CA TRP A 125 -2.88 8.74 -10.22
C TRP A 125 -3.01 8.84 -8.71
N GLN A 126 -1.88 8.85 -8.04
CA GLN A 126 -1.78 8.98 -6.60
C GLN A 126 -0.66 9.96 -6.25
N ILE A 127 -0.92 10.81 -5.29
CA ILE A 127 0.08 11.64 -4.63
C ILE A 127 0.13 11.19 -3.18
N GLU A 128 1.32 10.97 -2.66
CA GLU A 128 1.58 10.66 -1.26
C GLU A 128 2.64 11.59 -0.74
N GLN A 129 2.44 12.16 0.45
CA GLN A 129 3.45 12.96 1.12
C GLN A 129 3.62 12.51 2.56
N GLU A 130 4.86 12.57 3.04
CA GLU A 130 5.26 12.26 4.39
C GLU A 130 6.20 13.35 4.91
N LEU A 131 5.95 13.81 6.11
CA LEU A 131 6.86 14.70 6.81
C LEU A 131 7.70 13.87 7.80
N VAL A 132 8.83 13.39 7.30
CA VAL A 132 9.74 12.54 8.07
C VAL A 132 10.47 13.38 9.10
N ASN A 133 10.37 13.00 10.38
CA ASN A 133 11.00 13.66 11.51
C ASN A 133 11.19 12.67 12.68
N PRO A 134 11.98 13.00 13.70
CA PRO A 134 12.26 12.09 14.82
C PRO A 134 11.09 11.88 15.80
N TYR A 135 10.06 12.72 15.74
CA TYR A 135 8.94 12.68 16.69
C TYR A 135 7.83 11.76 16.22
N VAL A 136 7.12 12.18 15.17
CA VAL A 136 5.99 11.48 14.57
C VAL A 136 5.97 11.82 13.09
N VAL A 137 5.85 10.83 12.24
CA VAL A 137 5.77 10.98 10.78
C VAL A 137 4.30 11.05 10.34
N PRO A 138 3.71 12.23 10.16
CA PRO A 138 2.43 12.35 9.50
C PRO A 138 2.57 12.06 8.02
N PHE A 139 1.54 11.43 7.46
CA PHE A 139 1.48 11.16 6.03
C PHE A 139 0.06 11.28 5.51
N TYR A 140 -0.06 11.58 4.23
CA TYR A 140 -1.33 11.48 3.53
C TYR A 140 -1.12 10.97 2.11
N ARG A 141 -2.19 10.41 1.54
CA ARG A 141 -2.28 9.89 0.19
C ARG A 141 -3.60 10.31 -0.42
N LEU A 142 -3.53 10.84 -1.64
CA LEU A 142 -4.71 11.12 -2.46
C LEU A 142 -4.61 10.30 -3.74
N ARG A 143 -5.70 9.63 -4.10
CA ARG A 143 -5.79 8.81 -5.32
C ARG A 143 -7.00 9.22 -6.14
N LYS A 144 -6.77 9.47 -7.42
CA LYS A 144 -7.81 9.77 -8.40
C LYS A 144 -7.84 8.68 -9.47
N CYS A 145 -8.98 8.05 -9.66
CA CYS A 145 -9.24 7.13 -10.76
C CYS A 145 -9.91 7.87 -11.91
N PHE A 146 -9.45 7.63 -13.15
CA PHE A 146 -9.90 8.35 -14.34
C PHE A 146 -10.70 7.49 -15.33
N HIS A 147 -10.69 6.16 -15.19
CA HIS A 147 -11.37 5.26 -16.12
C HIS A 147 -12.46 4.46 -15.41
N GLY A 148 -13.66 4.53 -15.96
CA GLY A 148 -14.80 3.68 -15.61
C GLY A 148 -15.54 4.02 -14.31
N ASN A 149 -14.84 4.48 -13.28
CA ASN A 149 -15.41 4.90 -12.00
C ASN A 149 -14.61 6.09 -11.47
N ASP A 150 -14.99 7.27 -11.88
CA ASP A 150 -14.39 8.53 -11.41
C ASP A 150 -14.60 8.67 -9.89
N TYR A 151 -13.61 8.26 -9.09
CA TYR A 151 -13.64 8.36 -7.63
C TYR A 151 -12.38 9.01 -7.07
N LEU A 152 -12.54 9.66 -5.96
CA LEU A 152 -11.44 10.16 -5.14
C LEU A 152 -11.35 9.29 -3.87
N TYR A 153 -10.15 8.86 -3.54
CA TYR A 153 -9.79 8.17 -2.31
C TYR A 153 -8.72 8.96 -1.58
N PHE A 154 -8.79 8.97 -0.28
CA PHE A 154 -7.73 9.50 0.57
C PHE A 154 -7.37 8.51 1.68
N LYS A 155 -6.13 8.60 2.13
CA LYS A 155 -5.60 7.99 3.34
C LYS A 155 -4.83 9.08 4.09
N ALA A 156 -4.99 9.17 5.41
CA ALA A 156 -4.19 10.06 6.24
C ALA A 156 -3.88 9.38 7.58
N GLY A 157 -2.70 9.59 8.10
CA GLY A 157 -2.29 8.95 9.33
C GLY A 157 -0.98 9.44 9.88
N VAL A 158 -0.56 8.75 10.93
CA VAL A 158 0.70 9.00 11.60
C VAL A 158 1.39 7.67 11.90
N ARG A 159 2.71 7.71 11.95
CA ARG A 159 3.54 6.60 12.42
C ARG A 159 4.73 7.12 13.21
N LYS A 160 5.27 6.29 14.09
CA LYS A 160 6.50 6.57 14.80
C LYS A 160 7.37 5.33 14.85
N LYS A 161 8.64 5.49 14.54
CA LYS A 161 9.64 4.44 14.69
C LYS A 161 10.33 4.61 16.05
N PHE A 162 10.34 3.54 16.84
CA PHE A 162 11.11 3.41 18.07
C PHE A 162 12.24 2.42 17.81
N THR A 163 13.48 2.82 18.04
CA THR A 163 14.64 1.91 17.95
C THR A 163 15.02 1.48 19.36
N PHE A 164 15.30 0.21 19.54
CA PHE A 164 15.73 -0.38 20.81
C PHE A 164 16.73 -1.50 20.54
N LEU A 165 17.58 -1.79 21.51
CA LEU A 165 18.64 -2.79 21.37
C LEU A 165 19.45 -2.63 20.07
N ASP A 166 19.74 -1.39 19.68
CA ASP A 166 20.49 -0.94 18.51
C ASP A 166 20.02 -1.47 17.13
N ASP A 167 19.60 -2.72 17.05
CA ASP A 167 19.22 -3.39 15.80
C ASP A 167 17.71 -3.60 15.63
N PHE A 168 16.94 -3.44 16.70
CA PHE A 168 15.50 -3.65 16.64
C PHE A 168 14.75 -2.33 16.57
N TYR A 169 13.62 -2.34 15.86
CA TYR A 169 12.70 -1.22 15.85
C TYR A 169 11.25 -1.66 15.87
N LEU A 170 10.41 -0.83 16.48
CA LEU A 170 8.96 -0.97 16.50
C LEU A 170 8.34 0.24 15.84
N THR A 171 7.41 0.02 14.92
CA THR A 171 6.73 1.13 14.21
C THR A 171 5.22 0.96 14.33
N PRO A 172 4.59 1.49 15.39
CA PRO A 172 3.15 1.67 15.41
C PRO A 172 2.73 2.72 14.38
N SER A 173 1.57 2.48 13.76
CA SER A 173 0.94 3.40 12.83
C SER A 173 -0.58 3.36 13.02
N VAL A 174 -1.21 4.51 12.86
CA VAL A 174 -2.66 4.61 12.78
C VAL A 174 -3.03 5.49 11.60
N TYR A 175 -4.03 5.08 10.84
CA TYR A 175 -4.51 5.86 9.72
C TYR A 175 -5.99 5.66 9.45
N VAL A 176 -6.57 6.62 8.78
CA VAL A 176 -7.94 6.59 8.29
C VAL A 176 -7.94 6.54 6.77
N ASP A 177 -8.89 5.81 6.22
CA ASP A 177 -9.17 5.74 4.80
C ASP A 177 -10.56 6.30 4.51
N GLY A 178 -10.74 6.88 3.33
CA GLY A 178 -12.04 7.39 2.93
C GLY A 178 -12.07 7.87 1.49
N GLY A 179 -13.12 8.58 1.14
CA GLY A 179 -13.22 9.11 -0.21
C GLY A 179 -14.55 9.72 -0.57
N SER A 180 -14.75 9.93 -1.86
CA SER A 180 -16.01 10.41 -2.44
C SER A 180 -17.12 9.35 -2.32
N SER A 181 -18.37 9.76 -2.48
CA SER A 181 -19.53 8.87 -2.50
C SER A 181 -19.40 7.72 -3.51
N ARG A 182 -18.75 7.96 -4.65
CA ARG A 182 -18.44 6.93 -5.65
C ARG A 182 -17.39 5.93 -5.15
N ASN A 183 -16.41 6.38 -4.34
CA ASN A 183 -15.46 5.49 -3.70
C ASN A 183 -16.17 4.54 -2.72
N TYR A 184 -17.07 5.08 -1.89
CA TYR A 184 -17.88 4.28 -0.98
C TYR A 184 -18.69 3.21 -1.72
N ARG A 185 -19.41 3.59 -2.78
CA ARG A 185 -20.17 2.64 -3.60
C ARG A 185 -19.29 1.52 -4.18
N ARG A 186 -18.04 1.83 -4.56
CA ARG A 186 -17.10 0.85 -5.08
C ARG A 186 -16.56 -0.07 -3.99
N VAL A 187 -16.22 0.48 -2.83
CA VAL A 187 -15.52 -0.23 -1.74
C VAL A 187 -16.51 -1.01 -0.89
N ILE A 188 -17.64 -0.41 -0.54
CA ILE A 188 -18.61 -0.95 0.41
C ILE A 188 -19.82 -1.55 -0.30
N GLY A 189 -20.18 -1.05 -1.49
CA GLY A 189 -21.34 -1.48 -2.24
C GLY A 189 -22.47 -0.45 -2.23
N THR A 190 -23.69 -0.90 -2.57
CA THR A 190 -24.87 -0.04 -2.53
C THR A 190 -25.36 0.09 -1.09
N ARG A 191 -25.80 1.28 -0.72
CA ARG A 191 -26.36 1.54 0.60
C ARG A 191 -27.71 0.79 0.75
N PRO A 192 -27.96 0.10 1.88
CA PRO A 192 -29.15 -0.77 2.04
C PRO A 192 -30.48 -0.05 1.96
N ASP A 193 -30.52 1.23 2.35
CA ASP A 193 -31.71 2.10 2.29
C ASP A 193 -31.95 2.74 0.92
N GLY A 194 -31.08 2.44 -0.07
CA GLY A 194 -31.17 3.00 -1.41
C GLY A 194 -30.65 4.44 -1.56
N GLU A 195 -30.29 5.09 -0.46
CA GLU A 195 -29.76 6.45 -0.49
C GLU A 195 -28.33 6.51 -1.08
N LYS A 196 -27.87 7.71 -1.37
CA LYS A 196 -26.50 7.94 -1.83
C LYS A 196 -25.54 7.97 -0.64
N TRP A 197 -24.36 7.38 -0.82
CA TRP A 197 -23.25 7.55 0.13
C TRP A 197 -22.79 9.01 0.15
N HIS A 198 -22.48 9.50 1.35
CA HIS A 198 -21.75 10.76 1.53
C HIS A 198 -20.25 10.52 1.43
N SER A 199 -19.49 11.56 1.07
CA SER A 199 -18.03 11.55 1.14
C SER A 199 -17.59 11.59 2.60
N GLY A 200 -16.50 10.90 2.95
CA GLY A 200 -15.96 10.91 4.30
C GLY A 200 -14.99 9.77 4.60
N VAL A 201 -14.80 9.50 5.89
CA VAL A 201 -13.97 8.39 6.38
C VAL A 201 -14.77 7.09 6.32
N SER A 202 -14.17 6.05 5.75
CA SER A 202 -14.77 4.71 5.61
C SER A 202 -14.17 3.68 6.55
N SER A 203 -12.91 3.82 6.93
CA SER A 203 -12.23 2.86 7.78
C SER A 203 -11.12 3.49 8.62
N VAL A 204 -10.77 2.81 9.69
CA VAL A 204 -9.60 3.07 10.52
C VAL A 204 -8.72 1.84 10.51
N THR A 205 -7.42 2.02 10.47
CA THR A 205 -6.45 0.93 10.49
C THR A 205 -5.37 1.21 11.53
N PHE A 206 -5.05 0.18 12.30
CA PHE A 206 -3.93 0.13 13.23
C PHE A 206 -2.91 -0.86 12.69
N ARG A 207 -1.65 -0.46 12.61
CA ARG A 207 -0.54 -1.32 12.17
C ARG A 207 0.58 -1.28 13.19
N LEU A 208 1.12 -2.44 13.50
CA LEU A 208 2.31 -2.58 14.30
C LEU A 208 3.34 -3.38 13.49
N GLU A 209 4.50 -2.81 13.29
CA GLU A 209 5.63 -3.46 12.60
C GLU A 209 6.81 -3.57 13.56
N LEU A 210 7.32 -4.80 13.71
CA LEU A 210 8.57 -5.10 14.39
C LEU A 210 9.62 -5.44 13.32
N GLY A 211 10.75 -4.78 13.38
CA GLY A 211 11.85 -5.02 12.45
C GLY A 211 13.17 -5.25 13.16
N TRP A 212 14.06 -5.93 12.48
CA TRP A 212 15.41 -6.25 12.91
C TRP A 212 16.41 -5.91 11.79
N ARG A 213 17.43 -5.13 12.13
CA ARG A 213 18.58 -4.87 11.27
C ARG A 213 19.54 -6.05 11.36
N VAL A 214 19.55 -6.89 10.35
CA VAL A 214 20.43 -8.07 10.27
C VAL A 214 21.87 -7.66 10.00
N CYS A 215 22.07 -6.67 9.12
CA CYS A 215 23.34 -6.00 8.85
C CYS A 215 23.04 -4.61 8.24
N GLU A 216 24.08 -3.88 7.87
CA GLU A 216 23.96 -2.51 7.33
C GLU A 216 22.97 -2.41 6.15
N ASN A 217 22.98 -3.40 5.27
CA ASN A 217 22.22 -3.42 4.03
C ASN A 217 20.97 -4.30 4.06
N VAL A 218 20.72 -5.02 5.17
CA VAL A 218 19.61 -5.98 5.26
C VAL A 218 18.84 -5.78 6.55
N SER A 219 17.53 -5.60 6.42
CA SER A 219 16.60 -5.64 7.55
C SER A 219 15.46 -6.62 7.26
N ALA A 220 15.05 -7.36 8.28
CA ALA A 220 13.85 -8.19 8.26
C ALA A 220 12.74 -7.49 9.06
N PHE A 221 11.49 -7.75 8.75
CA PHE A 221 10.37 -7.25 9.51
C PHE A 221 9.17 -8.20 9.49
N VAL A 222 8.36 -8.09 10.53
CA VAL A 222 7.04 -8.71 10.63
C VAL A 222 6.05 -7.62 11.03
N PHE A 223 4.81 -7.72 10.56
CA PHE A 223 3.78 -6.77 10.97
C PHE A 223 2.44 -7.47 11.19
N ALA A 224 1.61 -6.83 12.02
CA ALA A 224 0.18 -7.09 12.14
C ALA A 224 -0.58 -5.79 11.86
N GLU A 225 -1.73 -5.92 11.20
CA GLU A 225 -2.59 -4.81 10.84
C GLU A 225 -4.04 -5.17 11.12
N GLN A 226 -4.72 -4.33 11.90
CA GLN A 226 -6.15 -4.42 12.18
C GLN A 226 -6.85 -3.29 11.43
N TYR A 227 -7.78 -3.65 10.58
CA TYR A 227 -8.61 -2.76 9.80
C TYR A 227 -10.06 -2.85 10.28
N GLU A 228 -10.73 -1.71 10.42
CA GLU A 228 -12.14 -1.62 10.82
C GLU A 228 -12.91 -0.61 9.98
N VAL A 229 -14.07 -1.01 9.47
CA VAL A 229 -15.00 -0.11 8.79
C VAL A 229 -15.73 0.74 9.83
N VAL A 230 -15.75 2.05 9.63
CA VAL A 230 -16.46 3.00 10.48
C VAL A 230 -17.81 3.38 9.89
N GLY A 231 -18.77 3.69 10.77
CA GLY A 231 -20.12 4.07 10.40
C GLY A 231 -21.08 2.89 10.27
N GLN A 232 -22.20 2.97 10.98
CA GLN A 232 -23.18 1.89 11.09
C GLN A 232 -23.75 1.45 9.72
N ALA A 233 -24.10 2.40 8.86
CA ALA A 233 -24.64 2.10 7.53
C ALA A 233 -23.61 1.37 6.65
N ALA A 234 -22.32 1.73 6.75
CA ALA A 234 -21.25 1.08 6.01
C ALA A 234 -21.01 -0.36 6.50
N ARG A 235 -21.01 -0.57 7.80
CA ARG A 235 -20.90 -1.92 8.42
C ARG A 235 -22.05 -2.81 8.00
N HIS A 236 -23.29 -2.30 8.05
CA HIS A 236 -24.47 -3.04 7.63
C HIS A 236 -24.48 -3.38 6.14
N ALA A 237 -24.06 -2.45 5.28
CA ALA A 237 -23.93 -2.71 3.85
C ALA A 237 -22.91 -3.82 3.53
N ILE A 238 -21.80 -3.86 4.26
CA ILE A 238 -20.79 -4.93 4.12
C ILE A 238 -21.35 -6.27 4.60
N GLU A 239 -22.00 -6.30 5.75
CA GLU A 239 -22.63 -7.52 6.31
C GLU A 239 -23.70 -8.11 5.39
N SER A 240 -24.44 -7.27 4.68
CA SER A 240 -25.47 -7.66 3.70
C SER A 240 -24.89 -8.08 2.35
N SER A 241 -23.60 -7.88 2.13
CA SER A 241 -22.96 -8.15 0.84
C SER A 241 -22.68 -9.64 0.66
N SER A 242 -22.99 -10.17 -0.52
CA SER A 242 -22.58 -11.51 -0.95
C SER A 242 -21.12 -11.59 -1.38
N TYR A 243 -20.37 -10.48 -1.33
CA TYR A 243 -18.98 -10.45 -1.71
C TYR A 243 -18.11 -11.16 -0.67
N ARG A 244 -17.31 -12.13 -1.11
CA ARG A 244 -16.51 -13.02 -0.24
C ARG A 244 -15.57 -12.28 0.73
N CYS A 245 -14.98 -11.18 0.30
CA CYS A 245 -14.08 -10.35 1.10
C CYS A 245 -14.81 -9.17 1.76
N ALA A 246 -16.13 -9.27 1.96
CA ALA A 246 -16.93 -8.23 2.58
C ALA A 246 -16.88 -8.36 4.12
N HIS A 247 -15.75 -7.98 4.69
CA HIS A 247 -15.55 -7.97 6.15
C HIS A 247 -15.53 -6.54 6.68
N LYS A 248 -16.29 -6.28 7.76
CA LYS A 248 -16.34 -4.97 8.44
C LYS A 248 -15.13 -4.72 9.32
N ASP A 249 -14.46 -5.80 9.74
CA ASP A 249 -13.20 -5.80 10.46
C ASP A 249 -12.34 -6.96 9.95
N TRP A 250 -11.04 -6.78 9.94
CA TRP A 250 -10.10 -7.78 9.46
C TRP A 250 -8.72 -7.59 10.05
N THR A 251 -8.16 -8.68 10.57
CA THR A 251 -6.76 -8.72 11.00
C THR A 251 -5.94 -9.49 9.98
N HIS A 252 -4.83 -8.93 9.57
CA HIS A 252 -3.87 -9.60 8.72
C HIS A 252 -2.44 -9.25 9.14
N GLY A 253 -1.50 -10.00 8.63
CA GLY A 253 -0.09 -9.78 8.89
C GLY A 253 0.77 -10.18 7.73
N GLY A 254 2.05 -9.92 7.87
CA GLY A 254 3.04 -10.28 6.86
C GLY A 254 4.45 -10.21 7.39
N ILE A 255 5.35 -10.71 6.57
CA ILE A 255 6.78 -10.69 6.78
C ILE A 255 7.47 -10.14 5.54
N GLY A 256 8.62 -9.53 5.70
CA GLY A 256 9.39 -9.03 4.56
C GLY A 256 10.84 -8.76 4.89
N LEU A 257 11.55 -8.43 3.83
CA LEU A 257 12.95 -8.00 3.88
C LEU A 257 13.06 -6.60 3.27
N ARG A 258 14.02 -5.82 3.74
CA ARG A 258 14.50 -4.61 3.09
C ARG A 258 15.96 -4.78 2.78
N LEU A 259 16.28 -4.76 1.50
CA LEU A 259 17.63 -4.90 0.96
C LEU A 259 18.04 -3.57 0.35
N ARG A 260 19.21 -3.06 0.69
CA ARG A 260 19.76 -1.80 0.18
C ARG A 260 21.15 -2.01 -0.39
N PHE A 261 21.39 -1.46 -1.59
CA PHE A 261 22.66 -1.57 -2.31
C PHE A 261 23.14 -0.21 -2.79
#